data_d0901139926056c4889db8c29e7927a0
#
_entry.id   d0901139926056c4889db8c29e7927a0
#
_cell.length_a   1.000
_cell.length_b   1.000
_cell.length_c   1.000
_cell.angle_alpha   90.00
_cell.angle_beta   90.00
_cell.angle_gamma   90.00
#
_symmetry.space_group_name_H-M   'P 1'
#
loop_
_entity.id
_entity.type
_entity.pdbx_description
1 polymer ?
#
loop_
_entity_poly.entity_id
_entity_poly.type
_entity_poly.pdbx_seq_one_letter_code
_entity_poly.pdbx_strand_id
1 'polypeptide(L)'
;MRLRRVAAGLGFLFMCSVAAAGPDAKLLERGAYLMNGIVACGNCHAQFDKDGRPLTALGLSGGRVFEEEPFTAYARNITPDPETGIGKWTDAQLVRAIREGIRPDGTLIGPPMPIEFYRGISDADARALVAFLRAQPPVKNLVPRSVYRMKLPPAYGPPIKAKIVAPTQKDLVNYGAYLAGPLGHCIDCHTPWAETGVDMRRVGAGGNPFKGPWGVSVSRNLTPHEFGLKDWSDAEIARAVREGKRRDGSQLKPPMAFNWYRNIDDADMKALIAYLRSLKPLPLGGHSVDAKK
;
A
#
# COMPACT_ATOMS: atom_id res chain seq x y z
N MET A 1 71.83 -46.50 -13.61
CA MET A 1 70.68 -45.81 -14.23
C MET A 1 69.54 -45.71 -13.23
N ARG A 2 69.30 -44.53 -12.59
CA ARG A 2 68.28 -44.36 -11.56
C ARG A 2 67.14 -43.54 -12.20
N LEU A 3 65.95 -44.16 -12.34
CA LEU A 3 64.71 -43.47 -12.78
C LEU A 3 64.18 -42.64 -11.62
N ARG A 4 64.03 -41.33 -11.83
CA ARG A 4 63.26 -40.41 -10.97
C ARG A 4 61.77 -40.45 -11.37
N ARG A 5 60.91 -40.83 -10.46
CA ARG A 5 59.46 -40.71 -10.63
C ARG A 5 59.07 -39.28 -10.25
N VAL A 6 58.44 -38.58 -11.18
CA VAL A 6 57.79 -37.26 -10.97
C VAL A 6 56.35 -37.56 -10.57
N ALA A 7 55.96 -37.20 -9.34
CA ALA A 7 54.58 -37.21 -8.90
C ALA A 7 53.89 -35.91 -9.27
N ALA A 8 52.91 -35.98 -10.17
CA ALA A 8 52.06 -34.83 -10.51
C ALA A 8 50.93 -34.77 -9.46
N GLY A 9 50.98 -33.74 -8.61
CA GLY A 9 49.86 -33.42 -7.68
C GLY A 9 48.75 -32.74 -8.42
N LEU A 10 47.57 -33.36 -8.52
CA LEU A 10 46.32 -32.73 -8.93
C LEU A 10 45.76 -31.91 -7.75
N GLY A 11 45.90 -30.58 -7.82
CA GLY A 11 45.20 -29.67 -6.90
C GLY A 11 43.75 -29.59 -7.25
N PHE A 12 42.87 -30.15 -6.42
CA PHE A 12 41.42 -29.94 -6.51
C PHE A 12 41.10 -28.53 -5.93
N LEU A 13 40.76 -27.59 -6.82
CA LEU A 13 40.16 -26.31 -6.44
C LEU A 13 38.71 -26.58 -6.02
N PHE A 14 38.47 -26.54 -4.70
CA PHE A 14 37.12 -26.52 -4.15
C PHE A 14 36.52 -25.14 -4.43
N MET A 15 35.73 -25.00 -5.50
CA MET A 15 34.86 -23.85 -5.71
C MET A 15 33.73 -23.92 -4.66
N CYS A 16 33.86 -23.15 -3.59
CA CYS A 16 32.78 -22.91 -2.66
C CYS A 16 31.70 -22.11 -3.40
N SER A 17 30.67 -22.80 -3.90
CA SER A 17 29.44 -22.15 -4.40
C SER A 17 28.74 -21.53 -3.19
N VAL A 18 28.85 -20.23 -3.03
CA VAL A 18 27.97 -19.47 -2.14
C VAL A 18 26.57 -19.54 -2.75
N ALA A 19 25.78 -20.52 -2.30
CA ALA A 19 24.37 -20.55 -2.60
C ALA A 19 23.77 -19.25 -2.02
N ALA A 20 23.30 -18.34 -2.87
CA ALA A 20 22.51 -17.19 -2.44
C ALA A 20 21.30 -17.76 -1.70
N ALA A 21 21.24 -17.53 -0.38
CA ALA A 21 20.07 -17.91 0.41
C ALA A 21 18.85 -17.23 -0.23
N GLY A 22 17.86 -18.04 -0.63
CA GLY A 22 16.59 -17.52 -1.11
C GLY A 22 15.95 -16.60 -0.05
N PRO A 23 14.98 -15.75 -0.43
CA PRO A 23 14.34 -14.86 0.52
C PRO A 23 13.79 -15.66 1.70
N ASP A 24 13.96 -15.13 2.92
CA ASP A 24 13.41 -15.72 4.14
C ASP A 24 11.90 -15.98 3.92
N ALA A 25 11.47 -17.23 4.05
CA ALA A 25 10.09 -17.64 3.78
C ALA A 25 9.08 -16.85 4.61
N LYS A 26 9.42 -16.51 5.87
CA LYS A 26 8.56 -15.68 6.73
C LYS A 26 8.46 -14.25 6.23
N LEU A 27 9.54 -13.70 5.70
CA LEU A 27 9.54 -12.36 5.13
C LEU A 27 8.65 -12.31 3.88
N LEU A 28 8.73 -13.32 3.04
CA LEU A 28 7.92 -13.45 1.84
C LEU A 28 6.43 -13.63 2.19
N GLU A 29 6.12 -14.49 3.17
CA GLU A 29 4.76 -14.70 3.67
C GLU A 29 4.16 -13.41 4.22
N ARG A 30 4.91 -12.68 5.06
CA ARG A 30 4.47 -11.36 5.56
C ARG A 30 4.24 -10.37 4.42
N GLY A 31 5.14 -10.31 3.44
CA GLY A 31 5.00 -9.45 2.27
C GLY A 31 3.76 -9.79 1.46
N ALA A 32 3.51 -11.08 1.22
CA ALA A 32 2.32 -11.56 0.52
C ALA A 32 1.02 -11.18 1.25
N TYR A 33 0.98 -11.38 2.57
CA TYR A 33 -0.15 -10.98 3.39
C TYR A 33 -0.42 -9.47 3.29
N LEU A 34 0.60 -8.64 3.48
CA LEU A 34 0.47 -7.18 3.42
C LEU A 34 0.00 -6.70 2.04
N MET A 35 0.62 -7.20 0.97
CA MET A 35 0.34 -6.78 -0.41
C MET A 35 -1.05 -7.19 -0.88
N ASN A 36 -1.49 -8.40 -0.51
CA ASN A 36 -2.80 -8.93 -0.87
C ASN A 36 -3.89 -8.61 0.16
N GLY A 37 -3.56 -7.90 1.22
CA GLY A 37 -4.45 -7.46 2.29
C GLY A 37 -4.45 -5.95 2.45
N ILE A 38 -3.97 -5.49 3.60
CA ILE A 38 -4.16 -4.10 4.08
C ILE A 38 -3.45 -3.04 3.23
N VAL A 39 -2.26 -3.32 2.66
CA VAL A 39 -1.52 -2.34 1.85
C VAL A 39 -2.11 -2.22 0.44
N ALA A 40 -2.69 -3.31 -0.09
CA ALA A 40 -3.48 -3.35 -1.32
C ALA A 40 -2.84 -2.64 -2.53
N CYS A 41 -1.52 -2.77 -2.74
CA CYS A 41 -0.83 -2.12 -3.88
C CYS A 41 -1.48 -2.45 -5.22
N GLY A 42 -2.05 -3.66 -5.36
CA GLY A 42 -2.77 -4.08 -6.55
C GLY A 42 -4.01 -3.24 -6.85
N ASN A 43 -4.61 -2.54 -5.87
CA ASN A 43 -5.74 -1.65 -6.12
C ASN A 43 -5.39 -0.53 -7.13
N CYS A 44 -4.13 -0.12 -7.16
CA CYS A 44 -3.62 0.86 -8.12
C CYS A 44 -2.75 0.21 -9.21
N HIS A 45 -1.88 -0.75 -8.84
CA HIS A 45 -0.84 -1.29 -9.72
C HIS A 45 -1.23 -2.57 -10.47
N ALA A 46 -2.40 -3.18 -10.21
CA ALA A 46 -2.94 -4.23 -11.06
C ALA A 46 -3.70 -3.63 -12.26
N GLN A 47 -3.81 -4.41 -13.33
CA GLN A 47 -4.75 -4.15 -14.41
C GLN A 47 -6.09 -4.82 -14.11
N PHE A 48 -7.17 -4.32 -14.69
CA PHE A 48 -8.53 -4.80 -14.44
C PHE A 48 -9.24 -5.12 -15.74
N ASP A 49 -10.11 -6.11 -15.69
CA ASP A 49 -11.07 -6.36 -16.77
C ASP A 49 -12.22 -5.33 -16.75
N LYS A 50 -13.12 -5.47 -17.73
CA LYS A 50 -14.33 -4.61 -17.86
C LYS A 50 -15.29 -4.69 -16.66
N ASP A 51 -15.20 -5.76 -15.88
CA ASP A 51 -16.05 -6.01 -14.70
C ASP A 51 -15.37 -5.54 -13.40
N GLY A 52 -14.17 -4.91 -13.49
CA GLY A 52 -13.40 -4.41 -12.35
C GLY A 52 -12.69 -5.50 -11.57
N ARG A 53 -12.43 -6.67 -12.16
CA ARG A 53 -11.69 -7.77 -11.54
C ARG A 53 -10.21 -7.64 -11.90
N PRO A 54 -9.28 -7.83 -10.96
CA PRO A 54 -7.86 -7.80 -11.26
C PRO A 54 -7.46 -8.91 -12.25
N LEU A 55 -6.69 -8.54 -13.27
CA LEU A 55 -6.09 -9.48 -14.23
C LEU A 55 -4.83 -10.09 -13.61
N THR A 56 -5.00 -11.17 -12.85
CA THR A 56 -3.92 -11.78 -12.04
C THR A 56 -2.71 -12.22 -12.86
N ALA A 57 -2.90 -12.63 -14.11
CA ALA A 57 -1.81 -13.01 -15.03
C ALA A 57 -0.87 -11.84 -15.36
N LEU A 58 -1.33 -10.60 -15.24
CA LEU A 58 -0.53 -9.40 -15.48
C LEU A 58 0.10 -8.85 -14.20
N GLY A 59 -0.20 -9.44 -13.05
CA GLY A 59 0.37 -9.07 -11.76
C GLY A 59 0.24 -7.57 -11.48
N LEU A 60 1.33 -6.98 -10.97
CA LEU A 60 1.41 -5.56 -10.63
C LEU A 60 2.07 -4.75 -11.76
N SER A 61 1.73 -5.05 -13.01
CA SER A 61 2.37 -4.42 -14.18
C SER A 61 1.94 -2.97 -14.46
N GLY A 62 0.99 -2.44 -13.69
CA GLY A 62 0.59 -1.04 -13.79
C GLY A 62 -0.29 -0.72 -15.01
N GLY A 63 -0.39 0.56 -15.34
CA GLY A 63 -1.15 1.05 -16.48
C GLY A 63 -2.49 1.71 -16.11
N ARG A 64 -2.97 1.56 -14.86
CA ARG A 64 -4.16 2.28 -14.42
C ARG A 64 -3.94 3.79 -14.43
N VAL A 65 -4.93 4.52 -14.95
CA VAL A 65 -4.90 5.98 -15.06
C VAL A 65 -5.75 6.60 -13.95
N PHE A 66 -5.26 7.68 -13.39
CA PHE A 66 -5.95 8.56 -12.44
C PHE A 66 -5.97 9.96 -13.04
N GLU A 67 -7.14 10.41 -13.46
CA GLU A 67 -7.35 11.71 -14.07
C GLU A 67 -8.04 12.62 -13.06
N GLU A 68 -7.29 13.57 -12.53
CA GLU A 68 -7.78 14.63 -11.65
C GLU A 68 -7.35 15.98 -12.22
N GLU A 69 -8.03 17.05 -11.82
CA GLU A 69 -7.67 18.40 -12.29
C GLU A 69 -6.18 18.72 -12.08
N PRO A 70 -5.56 18.45 -10.91
CA PRO A 70 -4.15 18.78 -10.68
C PRO A 70 -3.15 17.77 -11.28
N PHE A 71 -3.58 16.60 -11.77
CA PHE A 71 -2.66 15.62 -12.33
C PHE A 71 -3.35 14.59 -13.25
N THR A 72 -2.55 13.99 -14.13
CA THR A 72 -2.85 12.73 -14.80
C THR A 72 -1.76 11.75 -14.40
N ALA A 73 -2.08 10.84 -13.48
CA ALA A 73 -1.11 9.87 -12.96
C ALA A 73 -1.35 8.47 -13.52
N TYR A 74 -0.25 7.79 -13.82
CA TYR A 74 -0.24 6.40 -14.30
C TYR A 74 0.42 5.53 -13.24
N ALA A 75 -0.31 4.53 -12.73
CA ALA A 75 0.28 3.54 -11.84
C ALA A 75 1.40 2.79 -12.57
N ARG A 76 2.64 2.89 -12.06
CA ARG A 76 3.82 2.32 -12.70
C ARG A 76 3.84 0.79 -12.61
N ASN A 77 4.55 0.16 -13.55
CA ASN A 77 4.91 -1.25 -13.45
C ASN A 77 5.85 -1.44 -12.26
N ILE A 78 5.41 -2.22 -11.26
CA ILE A 78 6.19 -2.57 -10.08
C ILE A 78 6.52 -4.07 -10.02
N THR A 79 6.43 -4.77 -11.16
CA THR A 79 7.00 -6.12 -11.31
C THR A 79 8.52 -6.02 -11.49
N PRO A 80 9.28 -7.12 -11.20
CA PRO A 80 10.74 -7.12 -11.34
C PRO A 80 11.21 -7.19 -12.81
N ASP A 81 10.44 -6.64 -13.75
CA ASP A 81 10.88 -6.48 -15.12
C ASP A 81 12.04 -5.48 -15.21
N PRO A 82 13.17 -5.84 -15.85
CA PRO A 82 14.37 -5.02 -15.85
C PRO A 82 14.31 -3.81 -16.80
N GLU A 83 13.36 -3.77 -17.74
CA GLU A 83 13.25 -2.70 -18.71
C GLU A 83 12.15 -1.69 -18.36
N THR A 84 10.99 -2.18 -17.93
CA THR A 84 9.79 -1.37 -17.74
C THR A 84 9.33 -1.29 -16.31
N GLY A 85 9.86 -2.17 -15.43
CA GLY A 85 9.51 -2.27 -14.01
C GLY A 85 10.64 -1.87 -13.06
N ILE A 86 10.70 -2.57 -11.93
CA ILE A 86 11.63 -2.29 -10.83
C ILE A 86 12.85 -3.23 -10.80
N GLY A 87 13.04 -4.07 -11.82
CA GLY A 87 14.05 -5.15 -11.81
C GLY A 87 15.48 -4.68 -11.60
N LYS A 88 15.83 -3.47 -12.07
CA LYS A 88 17.18 -2.88 -11.91
C LYS A 88 17.37 -2.08 -10.62
N TRP A 89 16.32 -1.88 -9.83
CA TRP A 89 16.42 -1.09 -8.59
C TRP A 89 17.00 -1.95 -7.47
N THR A 90 17.80 -1.36 -6.60
CA THR A 90 18.23 -2.04 -5.37
C THR A 90 17.08 -2.08 -4.35
N ASP A 91 17.17 -2.98 -3.36
CA ASP A 91 16.16 -3.06 -2.30
C ASP A 91 16.08 -1.76 -1.48
N ALA A 92 17.23 -1.12 -1.23
CA ALA A 92 17.27 0.18 -0.58
C ALA A 92 16.54 1.27 -1.40
N GLN A 93 16.69 1.26 -2.73
CA GLN A 93 15.96 2.17 -3.61
C GLN A 93 14.46 1.90 -3.61
N LEU A 94 14.04 0.63 -3.54
CA LEU A 94 12.63 0.26 -3.43
C LEU A 94 12.02 0.73 -2.11
N VAL A 95 12.70 0.47 -0.98
CA VAL A 95 12.27 0.97 0.33
C VAL A 95 12.16 2.50 0.32
N ARG A 96 13.14 3.19 -0.26
CA ARG A 96 13.13 4.64 -0.37
C ARG A 96 11.99 5.15 -1.25
N ALA A 97 11.71 4.49 -2.37
CA ALA A 97 10.61 4.85 -3.26
C ALA A 97 9.25 4.66 -2.57
N ILE A 98 9.06 3.57 -1.82
CA ILE A 98 7.83 3.31 -1.07
C ILE A 98 7.65 4.33 0.06
N ARG A 99 8.68 4.55 0.87
CA ARG A 99 8.57 5.32 2.12
C ARG A 99 8.84 6.81 1.97
N GLU A 100 9.70 7.21 1.04
CA GLU A 100 10.06 8.62 0.84
C GLU A 100 9.58 9.19 -0.49
N GLY A 101 9.03 8.34 -1.37
CA GLY A 101 8.54 8.75 -2.68
C GLY A 101 9.66 9.14 -3.64
N ILE A 102 10.91 8.71 -3.42
CA ILE A 102 12.06 9.11 -4.22
C ILE A 102 12.52 7.94 -5.10
N ARG A 103 12.50 8.13 -6.41
CA ARG A 103 12.99 7.15 -7.39
C ARG A 103 14.52 7.11 -7.44
N PRO A 104 15.13 6.07 -8.05
CA PRO A 104 16.58 5.99 -8.22
C PRO A 104 17.21 7.18 -8.97
N ASP A 105 16.46 7.79 -9.88
CA ASP A 105 16.85 8.99 -10.62
C ASP A 105 16.69 10.30 -9.82
N GLY A 106 16.27 10.22 -8.56
CA GLY A 106 16.04 11.36 -7.69
C GLY A 106 14.68 12.05 -7.88
N THR A 107 13.88 11.64 -8.88
CA THR A 107 12.56 12.24 -9.10
C THR A 107 11.54 11.80 -8.05
N LEU A 108 10.58 12.69 -7.74
CA LEU A 108 9.56 12.43 -6.75
C LEU A 108 8.37 11.65 -7.34
N ILE A 109 7.83 10.72 -6.56
CA ILE A 109 6.55 10.06 -6.85
C ILE A 109 5.45 10.99 -6.30
N GLY A 110 4.55 11.45 -7.17
CA GLY A 110 3.43 12.28 -6.74
C GLY A 110 2.16 11.48 -6.44
N PRO A 111 1.07 12.18 -6.08
CA PRO A 111 -0.21 11.56 -5.83
C PRO A 111 -0.72 10.78 -7.08
N PRO A 112 -1.61 9.79 -6.89
CA PRO A 112 -2.29 9.42 -5.66
C PRO A 112 -1.53 8.43 -4.77
N MET A 113 -0.22 8.24 -4.95
CA MET A 113 0.57 7.38 -4.07
C MET A 113 0.65 8.00 -2.67
N PRO A 114 0.19 7.32 -1.59
CA PRO A 114 0.04 7.92 -0.26
C PRO A 114 1.35 7.94 0.53
N ILE A 115 2.37 8.59 -0.02
CA ILE A 115 3.74 8.58 0.52
C ILE A 115 3.77 9.14 1.95
N GLU A 116 3.00 10.18 2.25
CA GLU A 116 2.96 10.77 3.59
C GLU A 116 2.64 9.74 4.68
N PHE A 117 1.75 8.79 4.39
CA PHE A 117 1.41 7.68 5.29
C PHE A 117 2.45 6.57 5.24
N TYR A 118 2.91 6.18 4.06
CA TYR A 118 3.90 5.12 3.88
C TYR A 118 5.24 5.41 4.54
N ARG A 119 5.54 6.68 4.84
CA ARG A 119 6.69 7.06 5.67
C ARG A 119 6.72 6.36 7.03
N GLY A 120 5.56 6.02 7.57
CA GLY A 120 5.42 5.31 8.85
C GLY A 120 5.53 3.78 8.77
N ILE A 121 5.68 3.19 7.59
CA ILE A 121 5.85 1.73 7.44
C ILE A 121 7.13 1.29 8.17
N SER A 122 7.03 0.25 9.00
CA SER A 122 8.17 -0.30 9.74
C SER A 122 9.25 -0.85 8.80
N ASP A 123 10.49 -0.89 9.28
CA ASP A 123 11.60 -1.45 8.50
C ASP A 123 11.37 -2.93 8.16
N ALA A 124 10.73 -3.67 9.06
CA ALA A 124 10.40 -5.08 8.84
C ALA A 124 9.36 -5.24 7.71
N ASP A 125 8.27 -4.47 7.79
CA ASP A 125 7.20 -4.55 6.77
C ASP A 125 7.67 -3.97 5.43
N ALA A 126 8.49 -2.91 5.41
CA ALA A 126 9.06 -2.40 4.17
C ALA A 126 9.94 -3.46 3.45
N ARG A 127 10.78 -4.20 4.21
CA ARG A 127 11.55 -5.32 3.65
C ARG A 127 10.66 -6.46 3.17
N ALA A 128 9.58 -6.76 3.90
CA ALA A 128 8.62 -7.79 3.50
C ALA A 128 7.92 -7.43 2.18
N LEU A 129 7.49 -6.18 2.02
CA LEU A 129 6.92 -5.67 0.76
C LEU A 129 7.91 -5.80 -0.41
N VAL A 130 9.18 -5.42 -0.19
CA VAL A 130 10.23 -5.55 -1.21
C VAL A 130 10.49 -7.02 -1.56
N ALA A 131 10.58 -7.91 -0.58
CA ALA A 131 10.75 -9.34 -0.82
C ALA A 131 9.63 -9.92 -1.68
N PHE A 132 8.38 -9.55 -1.40
CA PHE A 132 7.24 -9.95 -2.21
C PHE A 132 7.33 -9.41 -3.65
N LEU A 133 7.66 -8.14 -3.84
CA LEU A 133 7.81 -7.54 -5.16
C LEU A 133 8.89 -8.24 -6.00
N ARG A 134 10.02 -8.62 -5.36
CA ARG A 134 11.10 -9.36 -6.00
C ARG A 134 10.71 -10.76 -6.45
N ALA A 135 9.82 -11.39 -5.70
CA ALA A 135 9.35 -12.76 -5.98
C ALA A 135 8.25 -12.82 -7.06
N GLN A 136 7.74 -11.66 -7.52
CA GLN A 136 6.72 -11.65 -8.56
C GLN A 136 7.30 -12.02 -9.92
N PRO A 137 6.51 -12.64 -10.82
CA PRO A 137 6.90 -12.81 -12.22
C PRO A 137 7.14 -11.43 -12.88
N PRO A 138 8.22 -11.27 -13.65
CA PRO A 138 8.43 -10.06 -14.43
C PRO A 138 7.40 -9.97 -15.56
N VAL A 139 6.77 -8.81 -15.70
CA VAL A 139 5.83 -8.53 -16.79
C VAL A 139 6.29 -7.27 -17.50
N LYS A 140 6.59 -7.36 -18.80
CA LYS A 140 6.98 -6.21 -19.60
C LYS A 140 5.74 -5.36 -19.90
N ASN A 141 5.68 -4.15 -19.34
CA ASN A 141 4.63 -3.17 -19.61
C ASN A 141 5.18 -1.75 -19.52
N LEU A 142 5.29 -1.07 -20.64
CA LEU A 142 5.76 0.31 -20.70
C LEU A 142 4.61 1.27 -20.36
N VAL A 143 4.65 1.81 -19.16
CA VAL A 143 3.63 2.74 -18.66
C VAL A 143 4.09 4.19 -18.93
N PRO A 144 3.22 5.08 -19.46
CA PRO A 144 3.52 6.49 -19.67
C PRO A 144 3.95 7.20 -18.36
N ARG A 145 4.67 8.32 -18.52
CA ARG A 145 5.01 9.17 -17.35
C ARG A 145 3.77 9.94 -16.90
N SER A 146 3.61 10.04 -15.59
CA SER A 146 2.59 10.90 -14.98
C SER A 146 2.90 12.37 -15.23
N VAL A 147 1.84 13.18 -15.38
CA VAL A 147 1.91 14.64 -15.59
C VAL A 147 1.25 15.31 -14.39
N TYR A 148 2.01 16.12 -13.67
CA TYR A 148 1.54 16.90 -12.53
C TYR A 148 1.46 18.37 -12.94
N ARG A 149 0.26 18.94 -12.93
CA ARG A 149 -0.01 20.37 -13.19
C ARG A 149 0.11 21.19 -11.90
N MET A 150 0.04 20.52 -10.75
CA MET A 150 0.35 21.09 -9.45
C MET A 150 1.86 21.02 -9.18
N LYS A 151 2.36 21.91 -8.33
CA LYS A 151 3.72 21.85 -7.82
C LYS A 151 3.82 20.71 -6.78
N LEU A 152 4.63 19.71 -7.06
CA LEU A 152 4.97 18.71 -6.05
C LEU A 152 5.85 19.33 -4.97
N PRO A 153 5.77 18.86 -3.71
CA PRO A 153 6.68 19.30 -2.67
C PRO A 153 8.12 18.90 -3.01
N PRO A 154 9.13 19.55 -2.43
CA PRO A 154 10.52 19.14 -2.65
C PRO A 154 10.82 17.75 -2.04
N ALA A 155 10.09 17.36 -1.02
CA ALA A 155 10.11 16.04 -0.38
C ALA A 155 8.87 15.89 0.50
N TYR A 156 8.49 14.65 0.82
CA TYR A 156 7.37 14.34 1.75
C TYR A 156 7.78 14.44 3.23
N GLY A 157 8.99 14.88 3.50
CA GLY A 157 9.57 15.07 4.83
C GLY A 157 11.08 14.82 4.84
N PRO A 158 11.74 14.94 5.97
CA PRO A 158 13.18 14.72 6.08
C PRO A 158 13.52 13.25 5.77
N PRO A 159 14.76 12.94 5.32
CA PRO A 159 15.20 11.57 5.09
C PRO A 159 14.98 10.70 6.32
N ILE A 160 14.48 9.48 6.12
CA ILE A 160 14.23 8.53 7.21
C ILE A 160 15.57 7.89 7.61
N LYS A 161 16.12 8.35 8.75
CA LYS A 161 17.39 7.85 9.29
C LYS A 161 17.19 6.91 10.49
N ALA A 162 16.14 7.14 11.26
CA ALA A 162 15.84 6.32 12.43
C ALA A 162 15.13 5.02 12.04
N LYS A 163 15.38 3.95 12.79
CA LYS A 163 14.66 2.68 12.67
C LYS A 163 13.18 2.90 13.03
N ILE A 164 12.30 2.45 12.16
CA ILE A 164 10.85 2.44 12.43
C ILE A 164 10.44 1.01 12.80
N VAL A 165 9.81 0.89 13.96
CA VAL A 165 9.31 -0.37 14.51
C VAL A 165 7.79 -0.31 14.54
N ALA A 166 7.13 -1.36 14.06
CA ALA A 166 5.67 -1.47 14.17
C ALA A 166 5.26 -1.60 15.65
N PRO A 167 4.12 -1.03 16.06
CA PRO A 167 3.56 -1.29 17.37
C PRO A 167 3.28 -2.78 17.58
N THR A 168 3.29 -3.22 18.82
CA THR A 168 2.94 -4.60 19.16
C THR A 168 1.46 -4.88 18.89
N GLN A 169 1.13 -6.04 18.33
CA GLN A 169 -0.26 -6.49 18.14
C GLN A 169 -1.06 -6.61 19.44
N LYS A 170 -0.38 -6.67 20.60
CA LYS A 170 -1.04 -6.66 21.92
C LYS A 170 -1.66 -5.30 22.25
N ASP A 171 -1.10 -4.22 21.71
CA ASP A 171 -1.67 -2.88 21.82
C ASP A 171 -2.59 -2.63 20.62
N LEU A 172 -3.83 -3.08 20.74
CA LEU A 172 -4.80 -3.08 19.65
C LEU A 172 -5.01 -1.69 19.05
N VAL A 173 -5.02 -0.63 19.86
CA VAL A 173 -5.30 0.72 19.38
C VAL A 173 -4.11 1.26 18.59
N ASN A 174 -2.89 1.19 19.12
CA ASN A 174 -1.70 1.68 18.42
C ASN A 174 -1.37 0.82 17.20
N TYR A 175 -1.57 -0.50 17.29
CA TYR A 175 -1.38 -1.37 16.13
C TYR A 175 -2.47 -1.12 15.08
N GLY A 176 -3.71 -0.89 15.48
CA GLY A 176 -4.80 -0.48 14.58
C GLY A 176 -4.55 0.87 13.91
N ALA A 177 -3.95 1.83 14.62
CA ALA A 177 -3.51 3.09 14.03
C ALA A 177 -2.42 2.88 12.96
N TYR A 178 -1.49 1.95 13.20
CA TYR A 178 -0.46 1.56 12.24
C TYR A 178 -1.09 0.89 10.99
N LEU A 179 -2.11 0.05 11.18
CA LEU A 179 -2.87 -0.55 10.08
C LEU A 179 -3.65 0.50 9.28
N ALA A 180 -4.35 1.43 9.96
CA ALA A 180 -5.20 2.42 9.31
C ALA A 180 -4.43 3.58 8.66
N GLY A 181 -3.25 3.90 9.18
CA GLY A 181 -2.37 4.95 8.65
C GLY A 181 -1.28 4.37 7.75
N PRO A 182 -0.11 4.02 8.29
CA PRO A 182 1.05 3.61 7.51
C PRO A 182 0.82 2.47 6.51
N LEU A 183 0.04 1.46 6.84
CA LEU A 183 -0.16 0.31 5.94
C LEU A 183 -1.35 0.50 5.00
N GLY A 184 -2.54 0.76 5.55
CA GLY A 184 -3.79 0.78 4.80
C GLY A 184 -4.22 2.15 4.30
N HIS A 185 -3.54 3.21 4.73
CA HIS A 185 -3.83 4.63 4.45
C HIS A 185 -5.33 4.99 4.47
N CYS A 186 -6.14 4.29 5.29
CA CYS A 186 -7.58 4.53 5.42
C CYS A 186 -7.86 6.00 5.76
N ILE A 187 -7.04 6.56 6.67
CA ILE A 187 -7.20 7.94 7.13
C ILE A 187 -6.81 8.99 6.08
N ASP A 188 -6.13 8.63 5.00
CA ASP A 188 -5.88 9.53 3.86
C ASP A 188 -7.20 9.90 3.15
N CYS A 189 -7.97 8.89 2.78
CA CYS A 189 -9.27 9.09 2.13
C CYS A 189 -10.36 9.51 3.11
N HIS A 190 -10.33 9.00 4.35
CA HIS A 190 -11.38 9.21 5.34
C HIS A 190 -11.12 10.38 6.30
N THR A 191 -10.12 11.21 6.05
CA THR A 191 -9.90 12.48 6.75
C THR A 191 -10.10 13.63 5.77
N PRO A 192 -10.84 14.69 6.12
CA PRO A 192 -11.08 15.79 5.21
C PRO A 192 -9.78 16.37 4.65
N TRP A 193 -9.76 16.64 3.36
CA TRP A 193 -8.63 17.31 2.73
C TRP A 193 -8.61 18.80 3.05
N ALA A 194 -7.40 19.34 3.18
CA ALA A 194 -7.09 20.76 3.33
C ALA A 194 -6.12 21.18 2.23
N GLU A 195 -5.80 22.47 2.14
CA GLU A 195 -4.86 22.99 1.13
C GLU A 195 -3.47 22.34 1.19
N THR A 196 -3.04 21.89 2.37
CA THR A 196 -1.71 21.32 2.61
C THR A 196 -1.73 19.80 2.89
N GLY A 197 -2.73 19.06 2.40
CA GLY A 197 -2.88 17.63 2.66
C GLY A 197 -4.12 17.30 3.46
N VAL A 198 -4.07 16.28 4.33
CA VAL A 198 -5.21 15.88 5.17
C VAL A 198 -5.29 16.71 6.47
N ASP A 199 -6.49 17.12 6.88
CA ASP A 199 -6.70 17.82 8.15
C ASP A 199 -6.64 16.86 9.34
N MET A 200 -5.46 16.62 9.88
CA MET A 200 -5.22 15.71 10.99
C MET A 200 -5.96 16.07 12.30
N ARG A 201 -6.57 17.24 12.40
CA ARG A 201 -7.46 17.60 13.53
C ARG A 201 -8.82 16.91 13.41
N ARG A 202 -9.16 16.42 12.23
CA ARG A 202 -10.45 15.82 11.88
C ARG A 202 -10.32 14.38 11.37
N VAL A 203 -9.37 13.62 11.92
CA VAL A 203 -9.09 12.24 11.52
C VAL A 203 -10.36 11.40 11.51
N GLY A 204 -10.61 10.75 10.41
CA GLY A 204 -11.73 9.83 10.22
C GLY A 204 -13.08 10.49 9.95
N ALA A 205 -13.20 11.83 9.91
CA ALA A 205 -14.48 12.51 9.72
C ALA A 205 -15.07 12.33 8.30
N GLY A 206 -14.30 11.85 7.32
CA GLY A 206 -14.77 11.61 5.96
C GLY A 206 -15.07 12.88 5.17
N GLY A 207 -15.86 12.73 4.10
CA GLY A 207 -16.38 13.86 3.32
C GLY A 207 -15.65 14.16 2.01
N ASN A 208 -14.60 13.43 1.68
CA ASN A 208 -13.87 13.64 0.42
C ASN A 208 -14.59 12.98 -0.76
N PRO A 209 -14.81 13.69 -1.89
CA PRO A 209 -15.42 13.13 -3.08
C PRO A 209 -14.39 12.36 -3.93
N PHE A 210 -14.82 11.24 -4.50
CA PHE A 210 -14.05 10.42 -5.44
C PHE A 210 -14.86 10.18 -6.70
N LYS A 211 -14.38 10.64 -7.84
CA LYS A 211 -15.00 10.45 -9.15
C LYS A 211 -14.44 9.20 -9.84
N GLY A 212 -15.27 8.53 -10.60
CA GLY A 212 -14.86 7.37 -11.40
C GLY A 212 -15.99 6.82 -12.25
N PRO A 213 -15.80 5.70 -12.95
CA PRO A 213 -16.83 5.06 -13.75
C PRO A 213 -18.12 4.71 -12.97
N TRP A 214 -18.01 4.62 -11.64
CA TRP A 214 -19.13 4.42 -10.70
C TRP A 214 -19.91 5.70 -10.38
N GLY A 215 -19.58 6.83 -10.99
CA GLY A 215 -20.07 8.16 -10.63
C GLY A 215 -19.23 8.79 -9.51
N VAL A 216 -19.89 9.47 -8.57
CA VAL A 216 -19.22 10.06 -7.39
C VAL A 216 -19.51 9.19 -6.18
N SER A 217 -18.45 8.88 -5.39
CA SER A 217 -18.56 8.37 -4.03
C SER A 217 -17.95 9.36 -3.06
N VAL A 218 -18.47 9.39 -1.82
CA VAL A 218 -17.94 10.27 -0.76
C VAL A 218 -17.44 9.39 0.37
N SER A 219 -16.20 9.65 0.84
CA SER A 219 -15.63 8.91 1.96
C SER A 219 -16.49 9.05 3.21
N ARG A 220 -16.77 7.91 3.87
CA ARG A 220 -17.65 7.88 5.04
C ARG A 220 -16.91 8.29 6.29
N ASN A 221 -17.65 8.82 7.26
CA ASN A 221 -17.16 9.09 8.61
C ASN A 221 -16.87 7.78 9.34
N LEU A 222 -15.62 7.58 9.74
CA LEU A 222 -15.13 6.40 10.46
C LEU A 222 -15.05 6.63 11.97
N THR A 223 -15.45 7.81 12.47
CA THR A 223 -15.43 8.10 13.90
C THR A 223 -16.66 7.51 14.61
N PRO A 224 -16.62 7.28 15.93
CA PRO A 224 -17.77 6.83 16.71
C PRO A 224 -18.79 7.96 16.95
N HIS A 225 -19.15 8.69 15.88
CA HIS A 225 -20.18 9.72 15.85
C HIS A 225 -21.49 9.17 15.31
N GLU A 226 -22.62 9.81 15.55
CA GLU A 226 -23.94 9.39 15.04
C GLU A 226 -23.99 9.30 13.51
N PHE A 227 -23.25 10.17 12.80
CA PHE A 227 -23.08 10.10 11.32
C PHE A 227 -21.95 9.16 10.88
N GLY A 228 -21.31 8.49 11.82
CA GLY A 228 -20.20 7.55 11.56
C GLY A 228 -20.52 6.14 12.03
N LEU A 229 -19.62 5.58 12.85
CA LEU A 229 -19.66 4.18 13.26
C LEU A 229 -20.24 3.96 14.66
N LYS A 230 -20.86 4.97 15.32
CA LYS A 230 -21.37 4.87 16.70
C LYS A 230 -22.24 3.63 16.92
N ASP A 231 -23.23 3.44 16.05
CA ASP A 231 -24.22 2.38 16.20
C ASP A 231 -23.94 1.14 15.35
N TRP A 232 -22.74 1.04 14.78
CA TRP A 232 -22.31 -0.13 14.02
C TRP A 232 -21.71 -1.17 14.96
N SER A 233 -22.08 -2.43 14.81
CA SER A 233 -21.37 -3.54 15.43
C SER A 233 -20.01 -3.76 14.79
N ASP A 234 -19.08 -4.41 15.49
CA ASP A 234 -17.76 -4.74 14.94
C ASP A 234 -17.87 -5.68 13.72
N ALA A 235 -18.85 -6.58 13.71
CA ALA A 235 -19.13 -7.45 12.57
C ALA A 235 -19.60 -6.66 11.33
N GLU A 236 -20.41 -5.63 11.52
CA GLU A 236 -20.86 -4.76 10.43
C GLU A 236 -19.70 -3.92 9.86
N ILE A 237 -18.82 -3.41 10.74
CA ILE A 237 -17.60 -2.69 10.29
C ILE A 237 -16.70 -3.64 9.52
N ALA A 238 -16.42 -4.85 10.04
CA ALA A 238 -15.60 -5.84 9.35
C ALA A 238 -16.17 -6.20 7.98
N ARG A 239 -17.48 -6.41 7.88
CA ARG A 239 -18.17 -6.69 6.62
C ARG A 239 -18.08 -5.52 5.63
N ALA A 240 -18.22 -4.28 6.12
CA ALA A 240 -18.08 -3.10 5.27
C ALA A 240 -16.66 -2.97 4.71
N VAL A 241 -15.63 -3.22 5.50
CA VAL A 241 -14.23 -3.15 5.05
C VAL A 241 -13.91 -4.29 4.10
N ARG A 242 -14.26 -5.54 4.43
CA ARG A 242 -13.88 -6.73 3.64
C ARG A 242 -14.74 -6.93 2.40
N GLU A 243 -16.04 -6.69 2.49
CA GLU A 243 -17.00 -7.04 1.44
C GLU A 243 -17.61 -5.83 0.75
N GLY A 244 -17.38 -4.62 1.27
CA GLY A 244 -18.01 -3.41 0.76
C GLY A 244 -19.50 -3.35 1.02
N LYS A 245 -20.04 -4.04 2.02
CA LYS A 245 -21.47 -4.06 2.34
C LYS A 245 -21.80 -3.19 3.54
N ARG A 246 -22.78 -2.31 3.36
CA ARG A 246 -23.35 -1.50 4.44
C ARG A 246 -24.28 -2.32 5.35
N ARG A 247 -24.75 -1.70 6.43
CA ARG A 247 -25.72 -2.29 7.37
C ARG A 247 -27.01 -2.72 6.68
N ASP A 248 -27.51 -1.87 5.77
CA ASP A 248 -28.71 -2.12 4.95
C ASP A 248 -28.51 -3.13 3.81
N GLY A 249 -27.32 -3.72 3.71
CA GLY A 249 -26.95 -4.68 2.65
C GLY A 249 -26.54 -4.03 1.32
N SER A 250 -26.65 -2.71 1.18
CA SER A 250 -26.26 -2.01 -0.05
C SER A 250 -24.73 -2.05 -0.25
N GLN A 251 -24.30 -1.98 -1.53
CA GLN A 251 -22.88 -2.05 -1.87
C GLN A 251 -22.21 -0.70 -1.77
N LEU A 252 -21.06 -0.65 -1.11
CA LEU A 252 -20.15 0.48 -1.12
C LEU A 252 -19.47 0.58 -2.49
N LYS A 253 -19.15 1.80 -2.89
CA LYS A 253 -18.50 2.09 -4.18
C LYS A 253 -16.98 2.18 -4.05
N PRO A 254 -16.24 1.98 -5.15
CA PRO A 254 -14.80 2.30 -5.18
C PRO A 254 -14.55 3.77 -4.79
N PRO A 255 -13.30 4.14 -4.43
CA PRO A 255 -12.05 3.42 -4.69
C PRO A 255 -11.61 2.43 -3.59
N MET A 256 -12.45 2.12 -2.59
CA MET A 256 -12.04 1.15 -1.55
C MET A 256 -11.59 -0.19 -2.16
N ALA A 257 -10.51 -0.73 -1.58
CA ALA A 257 -9.79 -1.88 -2.12
C ALA A 257 -10.39 -3.25 -1.71
N PHE A 258 -11.70 -3.46 -1.90
CA PHE A 258 -12.43 -4.66 -1.44
C PHE A 258 -11.83 -5.98 -1.95
N ASN A 259 -11.26 -5.97 -3.16
CA ASN A 259 -10.60 -7.17 -3.72
C ASN A 259 -9.41 -7.65 -2.88
N TRP A 260 -8.79 -6.76 -2.11
CA TRP A 260 -7.65 -7.02 -1.23
C TRP A 260 -8.08 -7.06 0.24
N TYR A 261 -8.86 -6.10 0.71
CA TYR A 261 -9.26 -5.98 2.12
C TYR A 261 -10.02 -7.20 2.65
N ARG A 262 -10.63 -8.02 1.76
CA ARG A 262 -11.22 -9.31 2.14
C ARG A 262 -10.22 -10.29 2.77
N ASN A 263 -8.93 -10.11 2.50
CA ASN A 263 -7.86 -10.95 3.01
C ASN A 263 -7.24 -10.44 4.32
N ILE A 264 -7.73 -9.33 4.88
CA ILE A 264 -7.32 -8.87 6.22
C ILE A 264 -7.79 -9.91 7.23
N ASP A 265 -6.86 -10.47 8.02
CA ASP A 265 -7.21 -11.47 9.02
C ASP A 265 -8.03 -10.88 10.19
N ASP A 266 -8.54 -11.76 11.08
CA ASP A 266 -9.41 -11.32 12.17
C ASP A 266 -8.65 -10.56 13.26
N ALA A 267 -7.36 -10.84 13.45
CA ALA A 267 -6.54 -10.16 14.45
C ALA A 267 -6.28 -8.70 14.02
N ASP A 268 -5.90 -8.50 12.78
CA ASP A 268 -5.67 -7.17 12.21
C ASP A 268 -7.01 -6.39 12.08
N MET A 269 -8.10 -7.07 11.70
CA MET A 269 -9.42 -6.44 11.65
C MET A 269 -9.88 -5.99 13.04
N LYS A 270 -9.67 -6.80 14.08
CA LYS A 270 -9.97 -6.43 15.47
C LYS A 270 -9.18 -5.21 15.92
N ALA A 271 -7.88 -5.15 15.59
CA ALA A 271 -7.04 -4.00 15.92
C ALA A 271 -7.48 -2.74 15.16
N LEU A 272 -7.78 -2.87 13.86
CA LEU A 272 -8.30 -1.78 13.04
C LEU A 272 -9.59 -1.21 13.65
N ILE A 273 -10.54 -2.05 14.00
CA ILE A 273 -11.81 -1.63 14.64
C ILE A 273 -11.55 -0.97 15.97
N ALA A 274 -10.66 -1.51 16.82
CA ALA A 274 -10.30 -0.91 18.10
C ALA A 274 -9.78 0.52 17.92
N TYR A 275 -8.92 0.74 16.91
CA TYR A 275 -8.47 2.09 16.56
C TYR A 275 -9.63 3.00 16.12
N LEU A 276 -10.49 2.54 15.20
CA LEU A 276 -11.64 3.35 14.75
C LEU A 276 -12.57 3.74 15.91
N ARG A 277 -12.78 2.83 16.87
CA ARG A 277 -13.55 3.09 18.08
C ARG A 277 -12.88 4.11 19.02
N SER A 278 -11.55 4.22 18.98
CA SER A 278 -10.79 5.16 19.82
C SER A 278 -10.73 6.57 19.25
N LEU A 279 -11.16 6.77 17.99
CA LEU A 279 -11.16 8.09 17.37
C LEU A 279 -12.10 9.05 18.09
N LYS A 280 -11.76 10.33 18.10
CA LYS A 280 -12.64 11.39 18.63
C LYS A 280 -13.93 11.41 17.79
N PRO A 281 -15.13 11.36 18.40
CA PRO A 281 -16.37 11.54 17.68
C PRO A 281 -16.42 12.91 17.00
N LEU A 282 -16.58 12.92 15.68
CA LEU A 282 -16.60 14.13 14.88
C LEU A 282 -17.79 14.09 13.93
N PRO A 283 -18.47 15.23 13.67
CA PRO A 283 -19.47 15.29 12.61
C PRO A 283 -18.81 15.04 11.25
N LEU A 284 -19.63 14.75 10.22
CA LEU A 284 -19.17 14.56 8.84
C LEU A 284 -18.32 15.77 8.39
N GLY A 285 -17.12 15.48 7.93
CA GLY A 285 -16.24 16.49 7.33
C GLY A 285 -16.46 16.60 5.84
N GLY A 286 -16.29 17.81 5.28
CA GLY A 286 -16.43 18.05 3.85
C GLY A 286 -17.89 18.15 3.37
N HIS A 287 -18.06 18.38 2.08
CA HIS A 287 -19.37 18.65 1.49
C HIS A 287 -20.33 17.46 1.64
N SER A 288 -21.41 17.67 2.40
CA SER A 288 -22.50 16.73 2.60
C SER A 288 -23.36 16.64 1.34
N VAL A 289 -22.97 15.80 0.38
CA VAL A 289 -23.85 15.55 -0.78
C VAL A 289 -24.86 14.42 -0.48
N ASP A 290 -24.64 13.65 0.59
CA ASP A 290 -25.50 12.51 0.98
C ASP A 290 -25.96 12.53 2.44
N ALA A 291 -25.96 13.69 3.11
CA ALA A 291 -26.43 13.79 4.51
C ALA A 291 -27.95 13.79 4.64
N LYS A 292 -28.70 13.63 3.54
CA LYS A 292 -30.15 13.50 3.52
C LYS A 292 -30.54 12.28 2.69
N LYS A 293 -30.41 11.09 3.29
CA LYS A 293 -31.27 9.93 3.04
C LYS A 293 -30.99 8.84 4.04
#